data_4a43e9f46e8b6ea515c50007003e2eb3
#
_entry.id   4a43e9f46e8b6ea515c50007003e2eb3
#
_cell.length_a   1.000
_cell.length_b   1.000
_cell.length_c   1.000
_cell.angle_alpha   90.00
_cell.angle_beta   90.00
_cell.angle_gamma   90.00
#
_symmetry.space_group_name_H-M   'P 1'
#
loop_
_entity.id
_entity.type
_entity.pdbx_description
1 polymer ?
#
loop_
_entity_poly.entity_id
_entity_poly.type
_entity_poly.pdbx_seq_one_letter_code
_entity_poly.pdbx_strand_id
1 'polypeptide(L)'
;MIHLPGRLSAIMLLASLSLPLMSQGKVVSGIVTDHRNVPIVGVRVCQAGTANCTVTDMSGAFSLMPEPEMAGHLSIICPGFNPAEKVISDTTAFPVRITLTPMYIPDGFYTNELPSNESSYVITRSAIGIDVIFSDFAEFSSQLGTFNTDAMDYFAVTGPELGASLPRFYTGFGIGMGYSYKDHHDTVAVNLNNTQFKLSFGYDIISSQRIRMTPVVSLRWLKYRLRNYSTDKKVPLDEYLRNREIDLRFNQAIAVAGINLEYLMYSGQGARSDHWSLGLFGGYALKLNGKPWVRSDGNRITTTGAIRLQPFTAGFSVSYYTRSGKQQ
;
A
#
# COMPACT_ATOMS: atom_id res chain seq x y z
N MET A 1 -52.83 64.80 45.35
CA MET A 1 -52.12 65.08 44.09
C MET A 1 -50.65 65.19 44.42
N ILE A 2 -49.88 64.08 44.17
CA ILE A 2 -48.42 64.15 44.25
C ILE A 2 -47.90 63.41 43.01
N HIS A 3 -47.43 64.18 42.07
CA HIS A 3 -46.71 63.75 40.91
C HIS A 3 -45.30 63.35 41.28
N LEU A 4 -44.89 62.13 40.98
CA LEU A 4 -43.51 61.75 40.84
C LEU A 4 -43.32 61.19 39.46
N PRO A 5 -42.62 61.90 38.61
CA PRO A 5 -42.17 61.30 37.38
C PRO A 5 -40.64 61.20 37.26
N GLY A 6 -40.16 60.22 36.69
CA GLY A 6 -39.12 60.43 35.69
C GLY A 6 -37.68 60.11 36.02
N ARG A 7 -37.36 59.48 37.22
CA ARG A 7 -35.96 59.10 37.52
C ARG A 7 -35.62 57.60 37.52
N LEU A 8 -36.64 56.76 37.35
CA LEU A 8 -36.44 55.29 37.30
C LEU A 8 -36.23 54.77 35.87
N SER A 9 -36.67 55.50 34.84
CA SER A 9 -36.48 55.03 33.45
C SER A 9 -35.05 55.21 32.92
N ALA A 10 -34.25 56.14 33.47
CA ALA A 10 -32.88 56.37 33.00
C ALA A 10 -31.89 55.33 33.53
N ILE A 11 -32.17 54.66 34.64
CA ILE A 11 -31.28 53.65 35.24
C ILE A 11 -31.47 52.28 34.53
N MET A 12 -32.65 51.98 34.03
CA MET A 12 -32.85 50.71 33.26
C MET A 12 -32.27 50.77 31.85
N LEU A 13 -32.05 51.95 31.27
CA LEU A 13 -31.49 52.08 29.92
C LEU A 13 -29.94 51.96 29.92
N LEU A 14 -29.27 52.18 31.05
CA LEU A 14 -27.82 52.01 31.20
C LEU A 14 -27.38 50.59 31.56
N ALA A 15 -28.29 49.76 32.08
CA ALA A 15 -28.01 48.35 32.41
C ALA A 15 -28.08 47.39 31.20
N SER A 16 -28.64 47.85 30.06
CA SER A 16 -28.75 47.03 28.86
C SER A 16 -27.59 47.18 27.86
N LEU A 17 -26.58 48.01 28.16
CA LEU A 17 -25.41 48.21 27.28
C LEU A 17 -24.15 47.46 27.72
N SER A 18 -24.18 46.59 28.72
CA SER A 18 -23.09 45.66 28.99
C SER A 18 -23.29 44.38 28.15
N LEU A 19 -23.27 44.49 26.84
CA LEU A 19 -22.97 43.38 25.97
C LEU A 19 -21.54 42.90 26.32
N PRO A 20 -21.34 41.63 26.70
CA PRO A 20 -19.99 41.13 26.80
C PRO A 20 -19.35 41.32 25.44
N LEU A 21 -18.30 42.14 25.34
CA LEU A 21 -17.38 42.06 24.21
C LEU A 21 -16.85 40.63 24.26
N MET A 22 -17.49 39.77 23.50
CA MET A 22 -16.91 38.46 23.18
C MET A 22 -15.64 38.79 22.43
N SER A 23 -14.50 38.65 23.12
CA SER A 23 -13.18 38.62 22.51
C SER A 23 -13.23 37.58 21.40
N GLN A 24 -13.35 38.01 20.14
CA GLN A 24 -13.26 37.12 19.02
C GLN A 24 -11.85 36.56 19.04
N GLY A 25 -11.68 35.36 19.56
CA GLY A 25 -10.40 34.66 19.58
C GLY A 25 -9.86 34.61 18.13
N LYS A 26 -8.65 35.11 17.93
CA LYS A 26 -7.99 35.16 16.63
C LYS A 26 -7.78 33.73 16.13
N VAL A 27 -8.47 33.32 15.07
CA VAL A 27 -8.32 32.00 14.46
C VAL A 27 -6.90 31.86 13.91
N VAL A 28 -6.20 30.82 14.34
CA VAL A 28 -4.89 30.44 13.80
C VAL A 28 -5.11 29.54 12.60
N SER A 29 -4.68 29.98 11.43
CA SER A 29 -4.75 29.21 10.19
C SER A 29 -3.35 29.00 9.61
N GLY A 30 -3.15 27.90 8.92
CA GLY A 30 -1.87 27.58 8.32
C GLY A 30 -1.93 26.48 7.29
N ILE A 31 -0.77 26.23 6.69
CA ILE A 31 -0.56 25.16 5.72
C ILE A 31 0.66 24.35 6.17
N VAL A 32 0.49 23.03 6.24
CA VAL A 32 1.57 22.09 6.55
C VAL A 32 2.03 21.45 5.26
N THR A 33 3.33 21.54 5.00
CA THR A 33 3.97 20.94 3.83
C THR A 33 5.17 20.09 4.25
N ASP A 34 5.62 19.23 3.36
CA ASP A 34 6.93 18.63 3.48
C ASP A 34 8.03 19.62 3.01
N HIS A 35 9.29 19.20 3.10
CA HIS A 35 10.45 19.95 2.65
C HIS A 35 10.45 20.27 1.14
N ARG A 36 9.54 19.70 0.35
CA ARG A 36 9.33 19.94 -1.08
C ARG A 36 8.13 20.83 -1.36
N ASN A 37 7.56 21.45 -0.32
CA ASN A 37 6.33 22.22 -0.40
C ASN A 37 5.10 21.40 -0.85
N VAL A 38 5.14 20.06 -0.74
CA VAL A 38 3.96 19.23 -0.99
C VAL A 38 3.07 19.26 0.24
N PRO A 39 1.77 19.57 0.11
CA PRO A 39 0.83 19.57 1.23
C PRO A 39 0.75 18.21 1.91
N ILE A 40 0.71 18.19 3.25
CA ILE A 40 0.56 16.97 4.02
C ILE A 40 -0.84 16.94 4.62
N VAL A 41 -1.64 15.97 4.20
CA VAL A 41 -2.99 15.71 4.72
C VAL A 41 -2.93 14.88 6.01
N GLY A 42 -3.87 15.11 6.92
CA GLY A 42 -4.00 14.29 8.12
C GLY A 42 -2.99 14.62 9.23
N VAL A 43 -2.30 15.74 9.14
CA VAL A 43 -1.38 16.21 10.19
C VAL A 43 -2.19 16.71 11.38
N ARG A 44 -1.90 16.19 12.56
CA ARG A 44 -2.51 16.66 13.80
C ARG A 44 -1.80 17.93 14.28
N VAL A 45 -2.51 19.02 14.38
CA VAL A 45 -2.04 20.33 14.87
C VAL A 45 -2.77 20.63 16.16
N CYS A 46 -2.05 20.72 17.25
CA CYS A 46 -2.60 20.94 18.60
C CYS A 46 -2.04 22.23 19.22
N GLN A 47 -2.85 22.90 20.01
CA GLN A 47 -2.33 23.89 20.96
C GLN A 47 -1.57 23.15 22.05
N ALA A 48 -0.29 23.46 22.20
CA ALA A 48 0.61 22.73 23.11
C ALA A 48 0.08 22.74 24.55
N GLY A 49 0.07 21.57 25.17
CA GLY A 49 -0.42 21.40 26.55
C GLY A 49 -1.94 21.32 26.71
N THR A 50 -2.70 21.31 25.60
CA THR A 50 -4.16 21.20 25.63
C THR A 50 -4.69 20.04 24.79
N ALA A 51 -5.97 19.72 24.91
CA ALA A 51 -6.67 18.79 24.05
C ALA A 51 -7.21 19.45 22.76
N ASN A 52 -7.01 20.76 22.60
CA ASN A 52 -7.50 21.52 21.47
C ASN A 52 -6.66 21.24 20.23
N CYS A 53 -7.18 20.43 19.33
CA CYS A 53 -6.49 19.96 18.13
C CYS A 53 -7.36 20.04 16.88
N THR A 54 -6.73 20.21 15.75
CA THR A 54 -7.32 20.08 14.41
C THR A 54 -6.47 19.19 13.54
N VAL A 55 -6.96 18.87 12.34
CA VAL A 55 -6.26 18.02 11.37
C VAL A 55 -6.22 18.73 10.01
N THR A 56 -5.11 18.63 9.30
CA THR A 56 -4.96 19.23 7.97
C THR A 56 -5.84 18.54 6.93
N ASP A 57 -6.42 19.32 6.05
CA ASP A 57 -7.22 18.87 4.89
C ASP A 57 -6.33 18.40 3.70
N MET A 58 -6.95 18.11 2.55
CA MET A 58 -6.27 17.65 1.34
C MET A 58 -5.29 18.68 0.76
N SER A 59 -5.46 19.95 1.06
CA SER A 59 -4.53 21.02 0.68
C SER A 59 -3.44 21.28 1.72
N GLY A 60 -3.39 20.47 2.78
CA GLY A 60 -2.49 20.67 3.93
C GLY A 60 -2.91 21.83 4.82
N ALA A 61 -4.07 22.44 4.59
CA ALA A 61 -4.54 23.59 5.35
C ALA A 61 -5.19 23.15 6.68
N PHE A 62 -5.01 23.98 7.71
CA PHE A 62 -5.65 23.82 9.00
C PHE A 62 -6.19 25.13 9.52
N SER A 63 -7.17 25.04 10.42
CA SER A 63 -7.73 26.15 11.17
C SER A 63 -7.98 25.70 12.60
N LEU A 64 -7.46 26.47 13.56
CA LEU A 64 -7.58 26.19 14.98
C LEU A 64 -7.98 27.47 15.70
N MET A 65 -9.00 27.39 16.58
CA MET A 65 -9.35 28.48 17.48
C MET A 65 -8.64 28.24 18.81
N PRO A 66 -7.62 29.03 19.15
CA PRO A 66 -6.85 28.81 20.37
C PRO A 66 -7.69 29.15 21.63
N GLU A 67 -7.42 28.43 22.71
CA GLU A 67 -7.94 28.77 24.03
C GLU A 67 -7.18 29.98 24.61
N PRO A 68 -7.88 30.93 25.27
CA PRO A 68 -7.30 32.23 25.61
C PRO A 68 -6.14 32.22 26.62
N GLU A 69 -6.03 31.15 27.40
CA GLU A 69 -5.16 31.14 28.59
C GLU A 69 -3.75 30.59 28.35
N MET A 70 -3.45 30.12 27.13
CA MET A 70 -2.14 29.49 26.86
C MET A 70 -1.36 30.24 25.78
N ALA A 71 -0.09 30.50 26.06
CA ALA A 71 0.85 31.05 25.10
C ALA A 71 0.82 30.27 23.78
N GLY A 72 0.82 30.99 22.66
CA GLY A 72 0.58 30.50 21.32
C GLY A 72 1.65 29.53 20.77
N HIS A 73 1.78 28.37 21.40
CA HIS A 73 2.61 27.27 20.88
C HIS A 73 1.73 26.22 20.23
N LEU A 74 2.05 25.87 18.97
CA LEU A 74 1.47 24.74 18.27
C LEU A 74 2.42 23.56 18.32
N SER A 75 1.89 22.40 18.64
CA SER A 75 2.56 21.11 18.50
C SER A 75 2.00 20.40 17.27
N ILE A 76 2.87 20.02 16.34
CA ILE A 76 2.53 19.45 15.05
C ILE A 76 3.07 18.04 14.98
N ILE A 77 2.18 17.05 14.87
CA ILE A 77 2.52 15.63 14.89
C ILE A 77 1.92 14.96 13.66
N CYS A 78 2.77 14.27 12.92
CA CYS A 78 2.39 13.42 11.79
C CYS A 78 3.22 12.15 11.82
N PRO A 79 2.59 10.96 11.72
CA PRO A 79 3.33 9.71 11.60
C PRO A 79 4.31 9.76 10.41
N GLY A 80 5.57 9.39 10.65
CA GLY A 80 6.62 9.42 9.61
C GLY A 80 7.34 10.76 9.45
N PHE A 81 6.99 11.78 10.26
CA PHE A 81 7.68 13.07 10.28
C PHE A 81 8.19 13.39 11.69
N ASN A 82 9.27 14.16 11.78
CA ASN A 82 9.72 14.69 13.06
C ASN A 82 8.66 15.63 13.62
N PRO A 83 8.31 15.53 14.91
CA PRO A 83 7.43 16.48 15.54
C PRO A 83 7.99 17.89 15.40
N ALA A 84 7.13 18.84 15.13
CA ALA A 84 7.51 20.26 15.02
C ALA A 84 6.72 21.08 16.04
N GLU A 85 7.35 22.16 16.48
CA GLU A 85 6.69 23.18 17.29
C GLU A 85 6.76 24.53 16.60
N LYS A 86 5.69 25.31 16.72
CA LYS A 86 5.59 26.63 16.14
C LYS A 86 5.06 27.62 17.17
N VAL A 87 5.83 28.64 17.46
CA VAL A 87 5.39 29.77 18.32
C VAL A 87 4.53 30.70 17.49
N ILE A 88 3.36 31.01 17.99
CA ILE A 88 2.43 32.00 17.44
C ILE A 88 2.43 33.21 18.35
N SER A 89 2.80 34.35 17.84
CA SER A 89 2.78 35.63 18.53
C SER A 89 1.71 36.54 17.89
N ASP A 90 1.44 37.66 18.53
CA ASP A 90 0.49 38.67 18.02
C ASP A 90 0.93 39.26 16.67
N THR A 91 2.23 39.21 16.39
CA THR A 91 2.83 39.69 15.13
C THR A 91 2.90 38.61 14.06
N THR A 92 2.47 37.37 14.35
CA THR A 92 2.52 36.27 13.38
C THR A 92 1.52 36.52 12.24
N ALA A 93 2.04 36.54 11.01
CA ALA A 93 1.21 36.66 9.81
C ALA A 93 0.53 35.31 9.50
N PHE A 94 -0.74 35.37 9.09
CA PHE A 94 -1.51 34.19 8.68
C PHE A 94 -1.74 34.19 7.16
N PRO A 95 -1.81 33.02 6.50
CA PRO A 95 -1.64 31.67 7.05
C PRO A 95 -0.20 31.33 7.43
N VAL A 96 -0.01 30.63 8.54
CA VAL A 96 1.32 30.17 8.98
C VAL A 96 1.78 29.02 8.10
N ARG A 97 3.02 29.07 7.61
CA ARG A 97 3.64 27.94 6.91
C ARG A 97 4.46 27.09 7.87
N ILE A 98 4.20 25.80 7.87
CA ILE A 98 4.90 24.81 8.68
C ILE A 98 5.45 23.74 7.75
N THR A 99 6.77 23.58 7.78
CA THR A 99 7.43 22.53 7.00
C THR A 99 7.83 21.39 7.93
N LEU A 100 7.31 20.19 7.69
CA LEU A 100 7.71 19.00 8.41
C LEU A 100 8.86 18.30 7.70
N THR A 101 9.85 17.92 8.50
CA THR A 101 10.95 17.07 8.03
C THR A 101 10.55 15.62 8.29
N PRO A 102 10.62 14.72 7.32
CA PRO A 102 10.42 13.30 7.56
C PRO A 102 11.30 12.82 8.72
N MET A 103 10.79 11.93 9.54
CA MET A 103 11.50 11.42 10.72
C MET A 103 12.84 10.77 10.35
N TYR A 104 12.93 10.33 9.11
CA TYR A 104 14.16 9.92 8.44
C TYR A 104 14.02 10.07 6.92
N ILE A 105 14.97 10.79 6.36
CA ILE A 105 15.29 10.71 4.95
C ILE A 105 16.55 9.85 4.91
N PRO A 106 16.54 8.64 4.34
CA PRO A 106 17.78 7.93 4.07
C PRO A 106 18.65 8.89 3.26
N ASP A 107 19.81 9.29 3.82
CA ASP A 107 20.79 10.04 3.05
C ASP A 107 21.00 9.30 1.75
N GLY A 108 20.56 9.87 0.62
CA GLY A 108 20.58 9.22 -0.69
C GLY A 108 19.22 8.96 -1.32
N PHE A 109 18.13 8.82 -0.57
CA PHE A 109 16.79 8.76 -1.15
C PHE A 109 16.16 10.16 -1.29
N TYR A 110 16.45 11.06 -0.34
CA TYR A 110 15.93 12.43 -0.33
C TYR A 110 17.04 13.35 0.19
N THR A 111 18.03 13.68 -0.61
CA THR A 111 18.98 14.71 -0.24
C THR A 111 18.24 16.04 -0.10
N ASN A 112 18.54 16.82 0.95
CA ASN A 112 18.08 18.22 1.11
C ASN A 112 18.56 19.14 -0.01
N GLU A 113 19.46 18.67 -0.81
CA GLU A 113 19.77 19.21 -2.11
C GLU A 113 18.81 18.62 -3.14
N LEU A 114 17.58 19.18 -3.21
CA LEU A 114 17.01 19.31 -4.53
C LEU A 114 18.05 20.11 -5.31
N PRO A 115 18.75 19.52 -6.29
CA PRO A 115 19.44 20.37 -7.24
C PRO A 115 18.37 21.30 -7.78
N SER A 116 18.56 22.58 -7.54
CA SER A 116 17.90 23.61 -8.31
C SER A 116 18.07 23.20 -9.75
N ASN A 117 16.98 22.80 -10.38
CA ASN A 117 16.91 22.31 -11.74
C ASN A 117 17.70 21.02 -12.03
N GLU A 118 16.97 19.96 -12.41
CA GLU A 118 17.46 18.86 -13.21
C GLU A 118 18.20 17.71 -12.50
N SER A 119 17.47 16.83 -11.90
CA SER A 119 17.68 15.40 -12.21
C SER A 119 16.59 14.56 -11.53
N SER A 120 15.59 14.21 -12.31
CA SER A 120 14.70 13.09 -11.98
C SER A 120 15.57 11.83 -11.94
N TYR A 121 15.89 11.34 -10.76
CA TYR A 121 16.49 10.01 -10.65
C TYR A 121 15.38 8.96 -10.50
N VAL A 122 15.61 7.84 -11.13
CA VAL A 122 14.76 6.66 -11.01
C VAL A 122 15.50 5.64 -10.18
N ILE A 123 14.82 5.10 -9.17
CA ILE A 123 15.33 3.97 -8.42
C ILE A 123 14.76 2.72 -9.05
N THR A 124 15.61 1.85 -9.55
CA THR A 124 15.20 0.56 -10.07
C THR A 124 15.23 -0.47 -8.95
N ARG A 125 14.20 -1.31 -8.89
CA ARG A 125 14.07 -2.42 -7.97
C ARG A 125 14.09 -3.72 -8.76
N SER A 126 15.00 -4.60 -8.43
CA SER A 126 15.03 -5.98 -8.88
C SER A 126 14.73 -6.88 -7.69
N ALA A 127 13.68 -7.64 -7.76
CA ALA A 127 13.25 -8.51 -6.67
C ALA A 127 13.07 -9.93 -7.13
N ILE A 128 13.26 -10.87 -6.22
CA ILE A 128 12.77 -12.23 -6.32
C ILE A 128 11.94 -12.53 -5.09
N GLY A 129 10.79 -13.18 -5.29
CA GLY A 129 9.88 -13.40 -4.17
C GLY A 129 9.07 -14.67 -4.32
N ILE A 130 8.36 -15.00 -3.25
CA ILE A 130 7.36 -16.06 -3.18
C ILE A 130 6.05 -15.39 -2.80
N ASP A 131 5.06 -15.48 -3.67
CA ASP A 131 3.68 -15.09 -3.39
C ASP A 131 2.88 -16.36 -3.05
N VAL A 132 2.20 -16.37 -1.92
CA VAL A 132 1.29 -17.45 -1.50
C VAL A 132 -0.13 -16.97 -1.78
N ILE A 133 -0.82 -17.68 -2.64
CA ILE A 133 -2.21 -17.42 -3.03
C ILE A 133 -3.06 -18.55 -2.47
N PHE A 134 -3.90 -18.24 -1.50
CA PHE A 134 -4.81 -19.21 -0.91
C PHE A 134 -5.99 -19.48 -1.85
N SER A 135 -6.27 -20.73 -2.08
CA SER A 135 -7.30 -21.18 -3.03
C SER A 135 -7.97 -22.43 -2.52
N ASP A 136 -9.27 -22.51 -2.69
CA ASP A 136 -10.06 -23.69 -2.35
C ASP A 136 -10.24 -24.56 -3.60
N PHE A 137 -9.72 -25.77 -3.54
CA PHE A 137 -9.78 -26.77 -4.59
C PHE A 137 -10.77 -27.89 -4.31
N ALA A 138 -11.49 -27.88 -3.20
CA ALA A 138 -12.34 -28.99 -2.77
C ALA A 138 -13.35 -29.40 -3.84
N GLU A 139 -14.02 -28.44 -4.46
CA GLU A 139 -14.99 -28.69 -5.53
C GLU A 139 -14.33 -29.29 -6.79
N PHE A 140 -13.14 -28.80 -7.14
CA PHE A 140 -12.36 -29.31 -8.26
C PHE A 140 -11.82 -30.70 -7.98
N SER A 141 -11.31 -30.95 -6.78
CA SER A 141 -10.78 -32.22 -6.33
C SER A 141 -11.84 -33.32 -6.33
N SER A 142 -13.06 -33.02 -5.90
CA SER A 142 -14.17 -33.98 -5.90
C SER A 142 -14.50 -34.49 -7.30
N GLN A 143 -14.21 -33.73 -8.34
CA GLN A 143 -14.45 -34.11 -9.75
C GLN A 143 -13.30 -34.92 -10.36
N LEU A 144 -12.10 -34.86 -9.77
CA LEU A 144 -10.98 -35.68 -10.18
C LEU A 144 -11.08 -37.14 -9.71
N GLY A 145 -12.04 -37.42 -8.82
CA GLY A 145 -12.48 -38.76 -8.41
C GLY A 145 -11.40 -39.61 -7.75
N THR A 146 -10.66 -40.37 -8.53
CA THR A 146 -9.67 -41.37 -8.07
C THR A 146 -8.34 -40.73 -7.63
N PHE A 147 -8.10 -39.47 -7.95
CA PHE A 147 -6.92 -38.77 -7.47
C PHE A 147 -7.23 -38.23 -6.07
N ASN A 148 -6.57 -38.81 -5.05
CA ASN A 148 -6.72 -38.37 -3.66
C ASN A 148 -6.07 -36.97 -3.54
N THR A 149 -6.86 -35.98 -3.83
CA THR A 149 -6.46 -34.59 -3.80
C THR A 149 -6.78 -34.01 -2.43
N ASP A 150 -6.11 -34.47 -1.37
CA ASP A 150 -6.01 -33.68 -0.14
C ASP A 150 -5.30 -32.37 -0.47
N ALA A 151 -6.06 -31.55 -1.14
CA ALA A 151 -5.61 -30.51 -2.01
C ALA A 151 -4.94 -29.42 -1.21
N MET A 152 -3.86 -28.96 -1.74
CA MET A 152 -3.20 -27.76 -1.27
C MET A 152 -4.19 -26.58 -1.28
N ASP A 153 -4.48 -26.05 -0.10
CA ASP A 153 -5.30 -24.85 0.05
C ASP A 153 -4.56 -23.58 -0.39
N TYR A 154 -3.42 -23.72 -1.05
CA TYR A 154 -2.61 -22.58 -1.51
C TYR A 154 -1.72 -22.93 -2.71
N PHE A 155 -1.36 -21.89 -3.45
CA PHE A 155 -0.27 -21.89 -4.42
C PHE A 155 0.90 -21.04 -3.95
N ALA A 156 2.07 -21.60 -3.96
CA ALA A 156 3.31 -20.83 -3.85
C ALA A 156 3.81 -20.49 -5.26
N VAL A 157 3.87 -19.22 -5.58
CA VAL A 157 4.33 -18.70 -6.87
C VAL A 157 5.62 -17.94 -6.64
N THR A 158 6.69 -18.37 -7.29
CA THR A 158 8.00 -17.70 -7.20
C THR A 158 8.38 -17.09 -8.54
N GLY A 159 9.09 -15.98 -8.51
CA GLY A 159 9.60 -15.37 -9.72
C GLY A 159 10.17 -13.97 -9.53
N PRO A 160 10.80 -13.45 -10.58
CA PRO A 160 11.37 -12.12 -10.58
C PRO A 160 10.28 -11.04 -10.69
N GLU A 161 10.56 -9.91 -10.09
CA GLU A 161 9.83 -8.66 -10.23
C GLU A 161 10.81 -7.52 -10.51
N LEU A 162 10.54 -6.75 -11.53
CA LEU A 162 11.26 -5.52 -11.86
C LEU A 162 10.36 -4.33 -11.60
N GLY A 163 10.89 -3.32 -10.96
CA GLY A 163 10.14 -2.13 -10.62
C GLY A 163 10.95 -0.87 -10.72
N ALA A 164 10.24 0.25 -10.71
CA ALA A 164 10.80 1.58 -10.63
C ALA A 164 10.09 2.35 -9.52
N SER A 165 10.87 3.07 -8.72
CA SER A 165 10.35 4.00 -7.73
C SER A 165 10.72 5.42 -8.15
N LEU A 166 9.73 6.25 -8.33
CA LEU A 166 9.80 7.69 -8.23
C LEU A 166 9.69 8.06 -6.75
N PRO A 167 10.03 9.26 -6.29
CA PRO A 167 10.28 9.53 -4.87
C PRO A 167 9.31 8.95 -3.81
N ARG A 168 8.10 8.60 -4.15
CA ARG A 168 7.17 7.87 -3.26
C ARG A 168 6.30 6.86 -3.98
N PHE A 169 6.29 6.92 -5.32
CA PHE A 169 5.50 6.00 -6.12
C PHE A 169 6.35 4.82 -6.54
N TYR A 170 5.80 3.64 -6.38
CA TYR A 170 6.36 2.41 -6.85
C TYR A 170 5.49 1.84 -7.97
N THR A 171 6.12 1.38 -9.03
CA THR A 171 5.48 0.55 -10.05
C THR A 171 6.37 -0.66 -10.34
N GLY A 172 5.75 -1.84 -10.48
CA GLY A 172 6.49 -3.07 -10.69
C GLY A 172 5.75 -4.01 -11.61
N PHE A 173 6.53 -4.77 -12.38
CA PHE A 173 6.08 -5.86 -13.22
C PHE A 173 6.76 -7.15 -12.78
N GLY A 174 5.99 -8.23 -12.61
CA GLY A 174 6.51 -9.52 -12.18
C GLY A 174 5.97 -10.67 -13.02
N ILE A 175 6.80 -11.70 -13.15
CA ILE A 175 6.41 -12.99 -13.72
C ILE A 175 6.75 -14.04 -12.69
N GLY A 176 5.79 -14.91 -12.39
CA GLY A 176 5.97 -15.99 -11.42
C GLY A 176 5.51 -17.33 -11.97
N MET A 177 6.12 -18.38 -11.48
CA MET A 177 5.74 -19.77 -11.74
C MET A 177 5.54 -20.48 -10.42
N GLY A 178 4.45 -21.22 -10.31
CA GLY A 178 4.11 -22.00 -9.13
C GLY A 178 3.76 -23.43 -9.50
N TYR A 179 4.13 -24.30 -8.58
CA TYR A 179 3.73 -25.70 -8.62
C TYR A 179 2.87 -25.92 -7.37
N SER A 180 1.65 -26.36 -7.57
CA SER A 180 0.79 -26.56 -6.42
C SER A 180 0.57 -28.02 -6.09
N TYR A 181 0.62 -28.86 -7.09
CA TYR A 181 0.15 -30.22 -6.91
C TYR A 181 0.88 -31.19 -7.83
N LYS A 182 1.33 -32.27 -7.25
CA LYS A 182 1.85 -33.46 -7.95
C LYS A 182 1.40 -34.68 -7.19
N ASP A 183 0.39 -35.36 -7.70
CA ASP A 183 -0.05 -36.64 -7.15
C ASP A 183 0.28 -37.78 -8.09
N HIS A 184 0.60 -38.93 -7.52
CA HIS A 184 0.88 -40.14 -8.21
C HIS A 184 -0.12 -41.18 -7.77
N HIS A 185 -0.94 -41.67 -8.70
CA HIS A 185 -1.78 -42.84 -8.47
C HIS A 185 -1.40 -43.87 -9.53
N ASP A 186 -0.84 -45.01 -9.07
CA ASP A 186 -0.32 -46.09 -9.90
C ASP A 186 0.72 -45.55 -10.94
N THR A 187 0.37 -45.61 -12.21
CA THR A 187 1.24 -45.21 -13.34
C THR A 187 0.93 -43.82 -13.88
N VAL A 188 -0.03 -43.11 -13.28
CA VAL A 188 -0.44 -41.78 -13.75
C VAL A 188 -0.14 -40.72 -12.70
N ALA A 189 0.53 -39.67 -13.13
CA ALA A 189 0.76 -38.49 -12.30
C ALA A 189 -0.05 -37.30 -12.83
N VAL A 190 -0.59 -36.52 -11.91
CA VAL A 190 -1.30 -35.25 -12.20
C VAL A 190 -0.45 -34.09 -11.71
N ASN A 191 -0.32 -33.07 -12.54
CA ASN A 191 0.45 -31.88 -12.24
C ASN A 191 -0.41 -30.64 -12.51
N LEU A 192 -0.57 -29.79 -11.50
CA LEU A 192 -1.23 -28.50 -11.62
C LEU A 192 -0.20 -27.37 -11.50
N ASN A 193 0.08 -26.70 -12.58
CA ASN A 193 1.00 -25.58 -12.66
C ASN A 193 0.25 -24.26 -12.67
N ASN A 194 0.87 -23.25 -12.10
CA ASN A 194 0.40 -21.87 -12.15
C ASN A 194 1.48 -20.96 -12.74
N THR A 195 1.08 -20.08 -13.65
CA THR A 195 1.91 -18.99 -14.14
C THR A 195 1.21 -17.68 -13.83
N GLN A 196 1.93 -16.75 -13.22
CA GLN A 196 1.41 -15.44 -12.81
C GLN A 196 2.12 -14.33 -13.58
N PHE A 197 1.33 -13.37 -14.07
CA PHE A 197 1.80 -12.05 -14.46
C PHE A 197 1.26 -11.04 -13.44
N LYS A 198 2.13 -10.17 -12.93
CA LYS A 198 1.79 -9.20 -11.89
C LYS A 198 2.17 -7.80 -12.33
N LEU A 199 1.27 -6.85 -12.17
CA LEU A 199 1.50 -5.42 -12.31
C LEU A 199 1.15 -4.76 -10.99
N SER A 200 2.11 -4.07 -10.37
CA SER A 200 2.00 -3.52 -9.02
C SER A 200 2.17 -2.01 -9.03
N PHE A 201 1.38 -1.33 -8.20
CA PHE A 201 1.47 0.09 -7.93
C PHE A 201 1.43 0.30 -6.42
N GLY A 202 2.29 1.16 -5.92
CA GLY A 202 2.37 1.44 -4.48
C GLY A 202 2.74 2.88 -4.19
N TYR A 203 2.56 3.26 -2.93
CA TYR A 203 2.93 4.56 -2.41
C TYR A 203 3.56 4.42 -1.03
N ASP A 204 4.80 4.89 -0.87
CA ASP A 204 5.53 4.79 0.39
C ASP A 204 4.96 5.77 1.42
N ILE A 205 4.27 5.24 2.43
CA ILE A 205 3.69 6.04 3.52
C ILE A 205 4.65 6.20 4.70
N ILE A 206 5.48 5.18 4.94
CA ILE A 206 6.52 5.20 5.96
C ILE A 206 7.83 4.81 5.29
N SER A 207 8.83 5.66 5.46
CA SER A 207 10.19 5.38 5.02
C SER A 207 11.13 5.82 6.13
N SER A 208 11.61 4.86 6.93
CA SER A 208 12.63 5.05 7.95
C SER A 208 13.97 4.46 7.50
N GLN A 209 15.03 4.64 8.31
CA GLN A 209 16.37 4.09 7.99
C GLN A 209 16.37 2.61 7.64
N ARG A 210 15.48 1.85 8.26
CA ARG A 210 15.50 0.39 8.14
C ARG A 210 14.17 -0.20 7.73
N ILE A 211 13.10 0.58 7.78
CA ILE A 211 11.75 0.06 7.55
C ILE A 211 11.04 0.95 6.55
N ARG A 212 10.48 0.32 5.53
CA ARG A 212 9.58 0.94 4.56
C ARG A 212 8.22 0.26 4.63
N MET A 213 7.15 1.04 4.60
CA MET A 213 5.79 0.54 4.49
C MET A 213 5.13 1.15 3.26
N THR A 214 4.71 0.27 2.37
CA THR A 214 4.13 0.63 1.08
C THR A 214 2.78 -0.05 0.92
N PRO A 215 1.65 0.64 1.04
CA PRO A 215 0.40 0.18 0.47
C PRO A 215 0.56 -0.10 -1.03
N VAL A 216 0.11 -1.29 -1.45
CA VAL A 216 0.26 -1.76 -2.82
C VAL A 216 -1.07 -2.24 -3.35
N VAL A 217 -1.37 -1.84 -4.57
CA VAL A 217 -2.44 -2.44 -5.39
C VAL A 217 -1.79 -3.16 -6.56
N SER A 218 -2.14 -4.43 -6.78
CA SER A 218 -1.62 -5.19 -7.91
C SER A 218 -2.74 -5.84 -8.70
N LEU A 219 -2.55 -5.85 -10.02
CA LEU A 219 -3.34 -6.64 -10.96
C LEU A 219 -2.55 -7.90 -11.30
N ARG A 220 -3.17 -9.05 -11.17
CA ARG A 220 -2.53 -10.34 -11.39
C ARG A 220 -3.35 -11.16 -12.37
N TRP A 221 -2.68 -11.73 -13.36
CA TRP A 221 -3.23 -12.69 -14.31
C TRP A 221 -2.67 -14.06 -14.01
N LEU A 222 -3.53 -14.95 -13.56
CA LEU A 222 -3.20 -16.31 -13.17
C LEU A 222 -3.60 -17.26 -14.29
N LYS A 223 -2.65 -18.06 -14.75
CA LYS A 223 -2.87 -19.13 -15.73
C LYS A 223 -2.59 -20.45 -15.06
N TYR A 224 -3.61 -21.26 -14.91
CA TYR A 224 -3.52 -22.60 -14.36
C TYR A 224 -3.51 -23.59 -15.51
N ARG A 225 -2.70 -24.63 -15.40
CA ARG A 225 -2.62 -25.72 -16.34
C ARG A 225 -2.55 -27.05 -15.63
N LEU A 226 -3.56 -27.87 -15.80
CA LEU A 226 -3.62 -29.24 -15.30
C LEU A 226 -3.23 -30.20 -16.39
N ARG A 227 -2.28 -31.07 -16.10
CA ARG A 227 -1.83 -32.15 -17.00
C ARG A 227 -1.73 -33.46 -16.25
N ASN A 228 -2.08 -34.54 -16.93
CA ASN A 228 -1.65 -35.88 -16.55
C ASN A 228 -0.51 -36.35 -17.43
N TYR A 229 0.30 -37.22 -16.92
CA TYR A 229 1.35 -37.91 -17.67
C TYR A 229 1.60 -39.29 -17.05
N SER A 230 2.03 -40.26 -17.91
CA SER A 230 2.46 -41.56 -17.42
C SER A 230 3.77 -41.44 -16.65
N THR A 231 3.88 -42.13 -15.54
CA THR A 231 5.12 -42.25 -14.77
C THR A 231 6.02 -43.37 -15.30
N ASP A 232 5.50 -44.25 -16.18
CA ASP A 232 6.26 -45.30 -16.78
C ASP A 232 7.32 -44.76 -17.74
N LYS A 233 8.54 -45.25 -17.58
CA LYS A 233 9.69 -44.83 -18.40
C LYS A 233 9.61 -45.26 -19.86
N LYS A 234 8.79 -46.27 -20.15
CA LYS A 234 8.58 -46.82 -21.48
C LYS A 234 7.12 -47.16 -21.65
N VAL A 235 6.42 -46.34 -22.40
CA VAL A 235 5.01 -46.58 -22.77
C VAL A 235 4.97 -46.92 -24.25
N PRO A 236 4.34 -48.05 -24.67
CA PRO A 236 4.10 -48.35 -26.07
C PRO A 236 3.34 -47.23 -26.76
N LEU A 237 3.65 -46.95 -28.01
CA LEU A 237 3.02 -45.86 -28.77
C LEU A 237 1.49 -46.02 -28.87
N ASP A 238 1.00 -47.22 -29.02
CA ASP A 238 -0.44 -47.54 -29.10
C ASP A 238 -1.14 -47.28 -27.76
N GLU A 239 -0.50 -47.55 -26.66
CA GLU A 239 -0.98 -47.23 -25.31
C GLU A 239 -0.95 -45.71 -25.05
N TYR A 240 0.13 -45.04 -25.45
CA TYR A 240 0.24 -43.59 -25.36
C TYR A 240 -0.87 -42.87 -26.13
N LEU A 241 -1.19 -43.35 -27.35
CA LEU A 241 -2.25 -42.79 -28.16
C LEU A 241 -3.67 -43.11 -27.64
N ARG A 242 -3.85 -44.19 -26.88
CA ARG A 242 -5.13 -44.53 -26.24
C ARG A 242 -5.35 -43.77 -24.93
N ASN A 243 -4.29 -43.45 -24.19
CA ASN A 243 -4.37 -42.70 -22.96
C ASN A 243 -4.72 -41.25 -23.30
N ARG A 244 -5.95 -40.86 -22.95
CA ARG A 244 -6.40 -39.47 -23.13
C ARG A 244 -5.59 -38.56 -22.22
N GLU A 245 -4.63 -37.84 -22.81
CA GLU A 245 -3.92 -36.79 -22.08
C GLU A 245 -4.91 -35.70 -21.68
N ILE A 246 -4.94 -35.43 -20.39
CA ILE A 246 -5.67 -34.29 -19.84
C ILE A 246 -4.73 -33.07 -19.95
N ASP A 247 -5.10 -32.08 -20.74
CA ASP A 247 -4.46 -30.76 -20.77
C ASP A 247 -5.55 -29.70 -20.64
N LEU A 248 -5.82 -29.30 -19.42
CA LEU A 248 -6.83 -28.30 -19.10
C LEU A 248 -6.18 -26.98 -18.71
N ARG A 249 -6.78 -25.89 -19.16
CA ARG A 249 -6.32 -24.54 -18.89
C ARG A 249 -7.43 -23.71 -18.25
N PHE A 250 -7.07 -22.96 -17.25
CA PHE A 250 -7.96 -22.02 -16.58
C PHE A 250 -7.25 -20.68 -16.40
N ASN A 251 -7.91 -19.60 -16.75
CA ASN A 251 -7.36 -18.25 -16.64
C ASN A 251 -8.22 -17.41 -15.71
N GLN A 252 -7.57 -16.70 -14.82
CA GLN A 252 -8.23 -15.82 -13.84
C GLN A 252 -7.48 -14.51 -13.73
N ALA A 253 -8.20 -13.39 -13.62
CA ALA A 253 -7.65 -12.11 -13.25
C ALA A 253 -8.13 -11.73 -11.84
N ILE A 254 -7.22 -11.23 -11.03
CA ILE A 254 -7.47 -10.78 -9.66
C ILE A 254 -6.86 -9.40 -9.44
N ALA A 255 -7.50 -8.61 -8.59
CA ALA A 255 -6.91 -7.42 -8.01
C ALA A 255 -6.53 -7.74 -6.56
N VAL A 256 -5.36 -7.30 -6.13
CA VAL A 256 -4.90 -7.48 -4.76
C VAL A 256 -4.54 -6.13 -4.18
N ALA A 257 -5.16 -5.77 -3.06
CA ALA A 257 -4.79 -4.60 -2.28
C ALA A 257 -4.15 -5.07 -0.96
N GLY A 258 -3.01 -4.51 -0.61
CA GLY A 258 -2.27 -4.95 0.57
C GLY A 258 -1.20 -3.99 1.01
N ILE A 259 -0.39 -4.45 1.95
CA ILE A 259 0.72 -3.69 2.53
C ILE A 259 1.99 -4.52 2.34
N ASN A 260 3.01 -3.87 1.83
CA ASN A 260 4.37 -4.38 1.79
C ASN A 260 5.20 -3.71 2.88
N LEU A 261 5.81 -4.52 3.75
CA LEU A 261 6.76 -4.09 4.77
C LEU A 261 8.14 -4.55 4.35
N GLU A 262 9.07 -3.62 4.21
CA GLU A 262 10.45 -3.92 3.83
C GLU A 262 11.42 -3.52 4.94
N TYR A 263 12.36 -4.42 5.24
CA TYR A 263 13.52 -4.13 6.05
C TYR A 263 14.72 -3.85 5.13
N LEU A 264 15.28 -2.64 5.24
CA LEU A 264 16.36 -2.15 4.37
C LEU A 264 17.72 -2.47 4.99
N MET A 265 18.60 -3.07 4.18
CA MET A 265 19.95 -3.46 4.56
C MET A 265 20.97 -2.69 3.68
N TYR A 266 21.65 -1.75 4.29
CA TYR A 266 22.65 -0.94 3.61
C TYR A 266 24.04 -1.55 3.75
N SER A 267 24.77 -1.66 2.66
CA SER A 267 26.16 -2.10 2.64
C SER A 267 27.07 -0.90 2.44
N GLY A 268 27.45 -0.20 3.53
CA GLY A 268 28.48 0.85 3.44
C GLY A 268 28.10 2.18 4.11
N GLN A 269 29.13 3.00 4.33
CA GLN A 269 29.06 4.34 4.96
C GLN A 269 28.81 5.43 3.92
N GLY A 270 27.86 5.27 3.02
CA GLY A 270 27.58 6.29 2.02
C GLY A 270 26.12 6.34 1.64
N ALA A 271 25.56 7.52 1.77
CA ALA A 271 24.16 7.85 1.51
C ALA A 271 23.65 7.61 0.07
N ARG A 272 24.47 7.05 -0.80
CA ARG A 272 24.20 6.87 -2.23
C ARG A 272 24.32 5.41 -2.68
N SER A 273 24.46 4.47 -1.75
CA SER A 273 24.72 3.09 -2.12
C SER A 273 23.45 2.33 -2.43
N ASP A 274 23.60 1.45 -3.39
CA ASP A 274 22.68 0.37 -3.66
C ASP A 274 22.44 -0.43 -2.37
N HIS A 275 21.24 -0.95 -2.20
CA HIS A 275 20.90 -1.66 -0.97
C HIS A 275 19.99 -2.85 -1.24
N TRP A 276 20.04 -3.80 -0.33
CA TRP A 276 19.13 -4.93 -0.28
C TRP A 276 17.94 -4.66 0.62
N SER A 277 16.84 -5.34 0.38
CA SER A 277 15.73 -5.37 1.32
C SER A 277 15.11 -6.76 1.45
N LEU A 278 14.55 -7.02 2.62
CA LEU A 278 13.67 -8.15 2.88
C LEU A 278 12.25 -7.62 3.03
N GLY A 279 11.35 -8.12 2.20
CA GLY A 279 9.97 -7.67 2.15
C GLY A 279 8.99 -8.75 2.60
N LEU A 280 7.99 -8.33 3.38
CA LEU A 280 6.81 -9.12 3.73
C LEU A 280 5.58 -8.43 3.17
N PHE A 281 4.77 -9.17 2.45
CA PHE A 281 3.53 -8.69 1.87
C PHE A 281 2.33 -9.41 2.48
N GLY A 282 1.28 -8.67 2.80
CA GLY A 282 -0.03 -9.20 3.16
C GLY A 282 -1.13 -8.42 2.45
N GLY A 283 -2.12 -9.11 1.88
CA GLY A 283 -3.13 -8.43 1.11
C GLY A 283 -4.44 -9.19 0.98
N TYR A 284 -5.45 -8.46 0.51
CA TYR A 284 -6.79 -8.97 0.21
C TYR A 284 -6.96 -9.05 -1.30
N ALA A 285 -7.35 -10.24 -1.78
CA ALA A 285 -7.53 -10.54 -3.19
C ALA A 285 -9.01 -10.49 -3.58
N LEU A 286 -9.29 -9.77 -4.66
CA LEU A 286 -10.61 -9.67 -5.29
C LEU A 286 -10.56 -10.34 -6.66
N LYS A 287 -11.46 -11.28 -6.89
CA LYS A 287 -11.64 -11.88 -8.22
C LYS A 287 -12.28 -10.87 -9.16
N LEU A 288 -11.60 -10.54 -10.26
CA LEU A 288 -12.15 -9.66 -11.30
C LEU A 288 -12.92 -10.46 -12.35
N ASN A 289 -12.30 -11.54 -12.85
CA ASN A 289 -12.92 -12.45 -13.78
C ASN A 289 -12.34 -13.86 -13.63
N GLY A 290 -13.01 -14.84 -14.23
CA GLY A 290 -12.50 -16.21 -14.36
C GLY A 290 -13.19 -16.85 -15.54
N LYS A 291 -12.42 -17.46 -16.44
CA LYS A 291 -12.94 -18.20 -17.58
C LYS A 291 -13.14 -19.66 -17.17
N PRO A 292 -14.12 -20.39 -17.77
CA PRO A 292 -14.25 -21.82 -17.52
C PRO A 292 -12.98 -22.58 -17.96
N TRP A 293 -12.80 -23.77 -17.48
CA TRP A 293 -11.76 -24.67 -17.93
C TRP A 293 -11.91 -24.95 -19.42
N VAL A 294 -10.79 -24.91 -20.13
CA VAL A 294 -10.73 -25.12 -21.57
C VAL A 294 -9.71 -26.22 -21.86
N ARG A 295 -10.06 -27.15 -22.72
CA ARG A 295 -9.14 -28.17 -23.24
C ARG A 295 -8.11 -27.53 -24.19
N SER A 296 -7.04 -28.25 -24.46
CA SER A 296 -6.00 -27.82 -25.42
C SER A 296 -6.54 -27.54 -26.83
N ASP A 297 -7.63 -28.23 -27.22
CA ASP A 297 -8.33 -28.04 -28.49
C ASP A 297 -9.28 -26.82 -28.51
N GLY A 298 -9.34 -26.04 -27.43
CA GLY A 298 -10.20 -24.86 -27.31
C GLY A 298 -11.62 -25.13 -26.83
N ASN A 299 -12.03 -26.39 -26.72
CA ASN A 299 -13.36 -26.75 -26.24
C ASN A 299 -13.52 -26.47 -24.75
N ARG A 300 -14.66 -25.87 -24.36
CA ARG A 300 -14.99 -25.60 -22.95
C ARG A 300 -15.45 -26.87 -22.29
N ILE A 301 -15.02 -27.03 -21.04
CA ILE A 301 -15.54 -28.11 -20.19
C ILE A 301 -16.67 -27.54 -19.36
N THR A 302 -17.82 -28.18 -19.41
CA THR A 302 -18.91 -27.93 -18.48
C THR A 302 -18.59 -28.61 -17.16
N THR A 303 -17.80 -27.95 -16.32
CA THR A 303 -17.54 -28.40 -14.95
C THR A 303 -18.02 -27.35 -13.99
N THR A 304 -18.56 -27.78 -12.88
CA THR A 304 -18.92 -26.92 -11.76
C THR A 304 -17.70 -26.57 -10.91
N GLY A 305 -16.57 -27.28 -11.07
CA GLY A 305 -15.36 -27.14 -10.28
C GLY A 305 -14.55 -25.89 -10.63
N ALA A 306 -14.99 -24.73 -10.21
CA ALA A 306 -14.20 -23.53 -10.28
C ALA A 306 -13.19 -23.50 -9.11
N ILE A 307 -11.95 -23.11 -9.41
CA ILE A 307 -11.00 -22.78 -8.34
C ILE A 307 -11.55 -21.53 -7.63
N ARG A 308 -11.89 -21.68 -6.36
CA ARG A 308 -12.33 -20.58 -5.51
C ARG A 308 -11.10 -19.92 -4.90
N LEU A 309 -10.91 -18.65 -5.20
CA LEU A 309 -9.87 -17.85 -4.58
C LEU A 309 -10.30 -17.47 -3.17
N GLN A 310 -9.47 -17.78 -2.19
CA GLN A 310 -9.65 -17.20 -0.86
C GLN A 310 -9.18 -15.73 -0.87
N PRO A 311 -9.80 -14.88 -0.04
CA PRO A 311 -9.56 -13.45 -0.13
C PRO A 311 -8.17 -13.00 0.37
N PHE A 312 -7.38 -13.90 0.94
CA PHE A 312 -6.09 -13.55 1.50
C PHE A 312 -4.94 -14.01 0.61
N THR A 313 -3.88 -13.19 0.57
CA THR A 313 -2.61 -13.53 -0.05
C THR A 313 -1.48 -12.98 0.80
N ALA A 314 -0.38 -13.71 0.84
CA ALA A 314 0.83 -13.32 1.55
C ALA A 314 2.04 -13.48 0.63
N GLY A 315 3.14 -12.83 0.96
CA GLY A 315 4.36 -12.95 0.17
C GLY A 315 5.60 -12.57 0.96
N PHE A 316 6.72 -13.09 0.48
CA PHE A 316 8.06 -12.74 0.94
C PHE A 316 8.91 -12.38 -0.28
N SER A 317 9.75 -11.36 -0.16
CA SER A 317 10.66 -10.96 -1.25
C SER A 317 12.03 -10.53 -0.73
N VAL A 318 13.03 -10.78 -1.56
CA VAL A 318 14.35 -10.18 -1.44
C VAL A 318 14.51 -9.23 -2.61
N SER A 319 14.82 -7.98 -2.34
CA SER A 319 14.94 -6.96 -3.39
C SER A 319 16.32 -6.30 -3.34
N TYR A 320 16.78 -5.89 -4.50
CA TYR A 320 17.97 -5.08 -4.68
C TYR A 320 17.58 -3.77 -5.37
N TYR A 321 18.00 -2.68 -4.79
CA TYR A 321 17.70 -1.35 -5.27
C TYR A 321 18.96 -0.70 -5.83
N THR A 322 18.85 -0.16 -7.04
CA THR A 322 19.91 0.62 -7.69
C THR A 322 19.39 1.99 -8.07
N ARG A 323 20.24 2.97 -7.96
CA ARG A 323 19.94 4.35 -8.38
C ARG A 323 20.49 4.60 -9.77
N SER A 324 19.64 4.96 -10.71
CA SER A 324 20.02 5.39 -12.04
C SER A 324 19.74 6.89 -12.18
N GLY A 325 20.78 7.71 -12.41
CA GLY A 325 20.69 9.13 -12.69
C GLY A 325 22.00 9.61 -13.28
N LYS A 326 21.96 10.52 -14.26
CA LYS A 326 23.17 11.16 -14.78
C LYS A 326 23.75 12.05 -13.68
N GLN A 327 24.97 11.75 -13.23
CA GLN A 327 25.83 12.76 -12.63
C GLN A 327 26.25 13.70 -13.76
N GLN A 328 25.82 14.95 -13.70
CA GLN A 328 26.48 16.02 -14.46
C GLN A 328 27.56 16.64 -13.60
#